data_cfd8e6747797d06fb6faf7fc6019660c
#
_entry.id   cfd8e6747797d06fb6faf7fc6019660c
#
_cell.length_a   1.000
_cell.length_b   1.000
_cell.length_c   1.000
_cell.angle_alpha   90.00
_cell.angle_beta   90.00
_cell.angle_gamma   90.00
#
_symmetry.space_group_name_H-M   'P 1'
#
loop_
_entity.id
_entity.type
_entity.pdbx_description
1 polymer ?
#
loop_
_entity_poly.entity_id
_entity_poly.type
_entity_poly.pdbx_seq_one_letter_code
_entity_poly.pdbx_strand_id
1 'polypeptide(L)'
;MKSVLISIHPKWCELIASGKKTIEVRKTYPKLPTPFKCYIYCTQDKRLSFWRGKAYAYAYDIRDNGKVIGEFVCDLIGLHPGIDVPSSCVPIEELKKYANGKMLARWHISDVKIYVRPRELRDFGKTRPPQDWCYVDAE
;
A
#
# COMPACT_ATOMS: atom_id res chain seq x y z
N MET A 1 18.98 6.89 -4.48
CA MET A 1 18.65 5.53 -4.03
C MET A 1 17.27 5.16 -4.51
N LYS A 2 17.11 3.96 -5.02
CA LYS A 2 15.82 3.52 -5.49
C LYS A 2 14.91 3.14 -4.33
N SER A 3 13.68 3.60 -4.44
CA SER A 3 12.60 3.24 -3.55
C SER A 3 11.39 2.80 -4.39
N VAL A 4 10.29 2.52 -3.74
CA VAL A 4 9.09 2.04 -4.40
C VAL A 4 7.93 3.00 -4.11
N LEU A 5 7.12 3.23 -5.12
CA LEU A 5 5.82 3.90 -4.97
C LEU A 5 4.75 2.85 -5.26
N ILE A 6 3.85 2.62 -4.31
CA ILE A 6 2.84 1.58 -4.39
C ILE A 6 1.44 2.19 -4.26
N SER A 7 0.55 1.80 -5.17
CA SER A 7 -0.84 2.24 -5.13
C SER A 7 -1.66 1.32 -4.24
N ILE A 8 -2.30 1.89 -3.24
CA ILE A 8 -3.07 1.14 -2.25
C ILE A 8 -4.44 1.78 -2.10
N HIS A 9 -5.49 0.96 -2.07
CA HIS A 9 -6.85 1.45 -1.86
C HIS A 9 -7.01 2.05 -0.47
N PRO A 10 -7.86 3.08 -0.33
CA PRO A 10 -8.05 3.77 0.96
C PRO A 10 -8.38 2.85 2.12
N LYS A 11 -9.18 1.83 1.88
CA LYS A 11 -9.53 0.83 2.89
C LYS A 11 -8.27 0.20 3.52
N TRP A 12 -7.32 -0.20 2.67
CA TRP A 12 -6.09 -0.82 3.14
C TRP A 12 -5.12 0.20 3.72
N CYS A 13 -5.13 1.43 3.19
CA CYS A 13 -4.34 2.53 3.76
C CYS A 13 -4.69 2.74 5.23
N GLU A 14 -5.98 2.72 5.55
CA GLU A 14 -6.44 2.89 6.92
C GLU A 14 -5.93 1.77 7.83
N LEU A 15 -5.99 0.54 7.35
CA LEU A 15 -5.54 -0.61 8.12
C LEU A 15 -4.03 -0.61 8.33
N ILE A 16 -3.27 -0.12 7.34
CA ILE A 16 -1.83 0.07 7.48
C ILE A 16 -1.54 1.16 8.53
N ALA A 17 -2.24 2.28 8.43
CA ALA A 17 -2.05 3.41 9.35
C ALA A 17 -2.36 3.03 10.79
N SER A 18 -3.37 2.20 11.01
CA SER A 18 -3.75 1.76 12.35
C SER A 18 -2.88 0.63 12.90
N GLY A 19 -2.00 0.08 12.08
CA GLY A 19 -1.13 -1.03 12.48
C GLY A 19 -1.78 -2.41 12.39
N LYS A 20 -3.02 -2.49 11.93
CA LYS A 20 -3.71 -3.78 11.82
C LYS A 20 -3.23 -4.60 10.63
N LYS A 21 -2.92 -3.92 9.52
CA LYS A 21 -2.40 -4.57 8.33
C LYS A 21 -0.87 -4.45 8.32
N THR A 22 -0.18 -5.56 8.48
CA THR A 22 1.28 -5.60 8.53
C THR A 22 1.92 -6.32 7.35
N ILE A 23 1.11 -6.83 6.44
CA ILE A 23 1.59 -7.47 5.22
C ILE A 23 0.75 -6.98 4.03
N GLU A 24 1.43 -6.51 2.99
CA GLU A 24 0.82 -6.23 1.70
C GLU A 24 1.08 -7.41 0.78
N VAL A 25 0.06 -7.82 0.02
CA VAL A 25 0.14 -8.99 -0.84
C VAL A 25 0.07 -8.54 -2.29
N ARG A 26 1.07 -8.92 -3.06
CA ARG A 26 1.16 -8.58 -4.50
C ARG A 26 1.65 -9.78 -5.29
N LYS A 27 1.40 -9.77 -6.59
CA LYS A 27 1.85 -10.84 -7.49
C LYS A 27 3.33 -10.72 -7.82
N THR A 28 3.87 -9.51 -7.73
CA THR A 28 5.26 -9.20 -8.02
C THR A 28 5.89 -8.46 -6.87
N TYR A 29 7.19 -8.29 -6.93
CA TYR A 29 7.95 -7.55 -5.91
C TYR A 29 9.17 -6.91 -6.54
N PRO A 30 9.70 -5.83 -5.93
CA PRO A 30 10.87 -5.15 -6.49
C PRO A 30 12.13 -5.98 -6.38
N LYS A 31 13.04 -5.76 -7.32
CA LYS A 31 14.37 -6.35 -7.27
C LYS A 31 15.30 -5.41 -6.52
N LEU A 32 14.98 -5.17 -5.27
CA LEU A 32 15.77 -4.34 -4.37
C LEU A 32 16.15 -5.17 -3.15
N PRO A 33 17.34 -4.94 -2.60
CA PRO A 33 17.66 -5.57 -1.32
C PRO A 33 16.78 -5.00 -0.22
N THR A 34 16.36 -5.85 0.70
CA THR A 34 15.63 -5.42 1.89
C THR A 34 16.62 -4.98 2.96
N PRO A 35 16.27 -3.97 3.78
CA PRO A 35 15.03 -3.21 3.72
C PRO A 35 15.03 -2.16 2.60
N PHE A 36 13.85 -1.86 2.07
CA PHE A 36 13.69 -0.76 1.14
C PHE A 36 12.44 0.05 1.50
N LYS A 37 12.43 1.32 1.07
CA LYS A 37 11.33 2.21 1.41
C LYS A 37 10.23 2.14 0.37
N CYS A 38 8.99 2.14 0.86
CA CYS A 38 7.79 2.19 0.03
C CYS A 38 7.00 3.45 0.37
N TYR A 39 6.68 4.24 -0.65
CA TYR A 39 5.78 5.37 -0.52
C TYR A 39 4.38 4.93 -0.91
N ILE A 40 3.38 5.34 -0.13
CA ILE A 40 2.01 4.90 -0.29
C ILE A 40 1.20 5.95 -1.03
N TYR A 41 0.80 5.63 -2.27
CA TYR A 41 -0.17 6.42 -2.98
C TYR A 41 -1.57 5.88 -2.65
N CYS A 42 -2.41 6.73 -2.07
CA CYS A 42 -3.78 6.37 -1.75
C CYS A 42 -4.65 6.59 -2.99
N THR A 43 -5.20 5.52 -3.55
CA THR A 43 -5.96 5.62 -4.79
C THR A 43 -7.24 6.41 -4.60
N GLN A 44 -7.73 7.01 -5.68
CA GLN A 44 -9.04 7.66 -5.68
C GLN A 44 -10.12 6.59 -5.79
N ASP A 45 -11.11 6.68 -4.91
CA ASP A 45 -12.26 5.79 -4.95
C ASP A 45 -13.51 6.63 -4.71
N LYS A 46 -14.29 6.83 -5.76
CA LYS A 46 -15.50 7.64 -5.69
C LYS A 46 -16.52 7.09 -4.71
N ARG A 47 -16.51 5.78 -4.48
CA ARG A 47 -17.45 5.15 -3.54
C ARG A 47 -17.23 5.60 -2.11
N LEU A 48 -16.06 6.11 -1.80
CA LEU A 48 -15.75 6.58 -0.45
C LEU A 48 -16.60 7.77 -0.03
N SER A 49 -17.20 8.47 -0.98
CA SER A 49 -18.09 9.57 -0.64
C SER A 49 -19.27 9.10 0.21
N PHE A 50 -19.70 7.85 0.04
CA PHE A 50 -20.76 7.27 0.87
C PHE A 50 -20.27 6.95 2.28
N TRP A 51 -18.99 6.72 2.44
CA TRP A 51 -18.40 6.34 3.71
C TRP A 51 -18.00 7.55 4.53
N ARG A 52 -17.96 8.71 3.92
CA ARG A 52 -17.50 9.92 4.60
C ARG A 52 -18.19 10.12 5.92
N GLY A 53 -19.49 9.90 5.96
CA GLY A 53 -20.24 9.97 7.18
C GLY A 53 -19.79 8.98 8.26
N LYS A 54 -18.99 7.96 7.92
CA LYS A 54 -18.55 6.91 8.84
C LYS A 54 -17.04 6.75 8.87
N ALA A 55 -16.34 7.54 8.08
CA ALA A 55 -14.92 7.35 7.84
C ALA A 55 -14.02 8.23 8.71
N TYR A 56 -14.58 8.77 9.75
CA TYR A 56 -13.84 9.70 10.58
C TYR A 56 -12.80 9.04 11.41
N ALA A 57 -12.86 7.73 11.57
CA ALA A 57 -11.86 6.97 12.27
C ALA A 57 -10.59 6.77 11.44
N TYR A 58 -10.60 7.20 10.19
CA TYR A 58 -9.42 7.06 9.34
C TYR A 58 -8.30 7.99 9.82
N ALA A 59 -7.08 7.49 9.71
CA ALA A 59 -5.89 8.22 10.13
C ALA A 59 -5.59 9.40 9.20
N TYR A 60 -6.22 9.47 8.05
CA TYR A 60 -6.04 10.55 7.07
C TYR A 60 -7.40 11.03 6.58
N ASP A 61 -7.43 12.22 6.04
CA ASP A 61 -8.65 12.78 5.47
C ASP A 61 -8.91 12.13 4.12
N ILE A 62 -10.17 11.76 3.89
CA ILE A 62 -10.58 11.17 2.63
C ILE A 62 -10.32 12.10 1.44
N ARG A 63 -10.20 13.41 1.69
CA ARG A 63 -9.82 14.39 0.66
C ARG A 63 -8.40 14.18 0.15
N ASP A 64 -7.59 13.41 0.88
CA ASP A 64 -6.21 13.13 0.50
C ASP A 64 -6.09 11.95 -0.46
N ASN A 65 -7.22 11.37 -0.88
CA ASN A 65 -7.22 10.36 -1.94
C ASN A 65 -6.61 10.96 -3.21
N GLY A 66 -5.77 10.17 -3.88
CA GLY A 66 -5.06 10.66 -5.05
C GLY A 66 -3.74 11.34 -4.71
N LYS A 67 -3.24 11.12 -3.49
CA LYS A 67 -1.97 11.67 -3.03
C LYS A 67 -1.11 10.62 -2.35
N VAL A 68 0.17 10.92 -2.19
CA VAL A 68 1.09 10.10 -1.42
C VAL A 68 0.91 10.46 0.04
N ILE A 69 0.33 9.55 0.80
CA ILE A 69 -0.11 9.83 2.17
C ILE A 69 0.90 9.43 3.23
N GLY A 70 1.89 8.63 2.88
CA GLY A 70 2.84 8.15 3.87
C GLY A 70 3.85 7.21 3.26
N GLU A 71 4.56 6.51 4.12
CA GLU A 71 5.60 5.58 3.73
C GLU A 71 5.73 4.45 4.74
N PHE A 72 6.35 3.37 4.32
CA PHE A 72 6.76 2.30 5.23
C PHE A 72 8.07 1.70 4.73
N VAL A 73 8.68 0.89 5.57
CA VAL A 73 9.85 0.10 5.20
C VAL A 73 9.42 -1.33 4.97
N CYS A 74 9.76 -1.88 3.82
CA CYS A 74 9.59 -3.30 3.57
C CYS A 74 10.88 -4.00 4.01
N ASP A 75 10.81 -4.69 5.13
CA ASP A 75 11.99 -5.32 5.73
C ASP A 75 12.17 -6.77 5.30
N LEU A 76 11.17 -7.35 4.66
CA LEU A 76 11.24 -8.73 4.21
C LEU A 76 10.20 -8.97 3.11
N ILE A 77 10.59 -9.69 2.07
CA ILE A 77 9.68 -10.22 1.05
C ILE A 77 9.55 -11.73 1.29
N GLY A 78 8.36 -12.17 1.65
CA GLY A 78 8.08 -13.58 1.85
C GLY A 78 7.49 -14.20 0.59
N LEU A 79 8.03 -15.35 0.18
CA LEU A 79 7.58 -16.09 -0.98
C LEU A 79 7.18 -17.48 -0.50
N HIS A 80 5.93 -17.65 -0.12
CA HIS A 80 5.40 -18.91 0.39
C HIS A 80 4.27 -19.40 -0.50
N PRO A 81 4.19 -20.71 -0.76
CA PRO A 81 2.95 -21.27 -1.29
C PRO A 81 1.88 -21.13 -0.20
N GLY A 82 0.68 -20.92 -0.60
CA GLY A 82 -0.40 -20.68 0.35
C GLY A 82 -0.88 -19.25 0.27
N ILE A 83 -2.16 -19.10 0.53
CA ILE A 83 -2.85 -17.86 0.30
C ILE A 83 -3.55 -17.33 1.56
N ASP A 84 -3.40 -18.03 2.68
CA ASP A 84 -3.97 -17.54 3.93
C ASP A 84 -2.96 -16.60 4.58
N VAL A 85 -3.25 -15.32 4.53
CA VAL A 85 -2.37 -14.27 5.06
C VAL A 85 -3.19 -13.36 5.98
N PRO A 86 -3.46 -13.80 7.24
CA PRO A 86 -4.29 -13.01 8.15
C PRO A 86 -3.76 -11.59 8.38
N SER A 87 -2.45 -11.42 8.43
CA SER A 87 -1.83 -10.10 8.63
C SER A 87 -2.01 -9.14 7.46
N SER A 88 -2.54 -9.61 6.33
CA SER A 88 -2.88 -8.74 5.20
C SER A 88 -4.25 -8.09 5.38
N CYS A 89 -5.07 -8.61 6.29
CA CYS A 89 -6.46 -8.20 6.50
C CYS A 89 -7.38 -8.45 5.30
N VAL A 90 -6.88 -9.13 4.26
CA VAL A 90 -7.67 -9.44 3.08
C VAL A 90 -8.31 -10.82 3.27
N PRO A 91 -9.63 -10.94 3.08
CA PRO A 91 -10.30 -12.24 3.20
C PRO A 91 -9.70 -13.26 2.25
N ILE A 92 -9.61 -14.51 2.71
CA ILE A 92 -8.98 -15.59 1.94
C ILE A 92 -9.61 -15.76 0.57
N GLU A 93 -10.93 -15.57 0.46
CA GLU A 93 -11.62 -15.70 -0.83
C GLU A 93 -11.18 -14.62 -1.83
N GLU A 94 -10.93 -13.40 -1.36
CA GLU A 94 -10.37 -12.36 -2.21
C GLU A 94 -8.94 -12.68 -2.62
N LEU A 95 -8.13 -13.21 -1.71
CA LEU A 95 -6.76 -13.60 -2.01
C LEU A 95 -6.72 -14.71 -3.05
N LYS A 96 -7.59 -15.71 -2.95
CA LYS A 96 -7.71 -16.78 -3.94
C LYS A 96 -8.02 -16.21 -5.32
N LYS A 97 -9.00 -15.33 -5.38
CA LYS A 97 -9.43 -14.71 -6.62
C LYS A 97 -8.31 -13.87 -7.22
N TYR A 98 -7.64 -13.09 -6.40
CA TYR A 98 -6.53 -12.26 -6.83
C TYR A 98 -5.35 -13.10 -7.33
N ALA A 99 -4.99 -14.14 -6.59
CA ALA A 99 -3.86 -15.00 -6.94
C ALA A 99 -4.07 -15.77 -8.24
N ASN A 100 -5.31 -16.21 -8.47
CA ASN A 100 -5.67 -16.97 -9.66
C ASN A 100 -4.68 -18.13 -9.92
N GLY A 101 -4.39 -18.90 -8.88
CA GLY A 101 -3.48 -20.04 -8.96
C GLY A 101 -2.00 -19.70 -8.86
N LYS A 102 -1.64 -18.44 -8.75
CA LYS A 102 -0.23 -18.02 -8.67
C LYS A 102 0.19 -17.80 -7.22
N MET A 103 1.48 -17.93 -6.97
CA MET A 103 2.06 -17.61 -5.68
C MET A 103 2.07 -16.09 -5.48
N LEU A 104 1.75 -15.67 -4.26
CA LEU A 104 1.72 -14.25 -3.91
C LEU A 104 2.95 -13.88 -3.08
N ALA A 105 3.51 -12.72 -3.38
CA ALA A 105 4.59 -12.15 -2.58
C ALA A 105 3.99 -11.40 -1.39
N ARG A 106 4.59 -11.58 -0.23
CA ARG A 106 4.19 -10.94 1.02
C ARG A 106 5.21 -9.89 1.38
N TRP A 107 4.81 -8.63 1.28
CA TRP A 107 5.66 -7.49 1.61
C TRP A 107 5.42 -7.14 3.08
N HIS A 108 6.42 -7.37 3.91
CA HIS A 108 6.31 -7.03 5.33
C HIS A 108 6.39 -5.53 5.53
N ILE A 109 5.44 -4.99 6.28
CA ILE A 109 5.29 -3.56 6.51
C ILE A 109 5.82 -3.21 7.89
N SER A 110 6.81 -2.32 7.94
CA SER A 110 7.36 -1.82 9.20
C SER A 110 7.60 -0.31 9.12
N ASP A 111 7.82 0.32 10.24
CA ASP A 111 8.15 1.75 10.34
C ASP A 111 7.19 2.63 9.53
N VAL A 112 5.90 2.44 9.74
CA VAL A 112 4.87 3.22 9.05
C VAL A 112 4.91 4.67 9.52
N LYS A 113 4.91 5.57 8.54
CA LYS A 113 4.83 7.01 8.80
C LYS A 113 3.76 7.61 7.90
N ILE A 114 2.70 8.13 8.51
CA ILE A 114 1.65 8.83 7.78
C ILE A 114 1.95 10.32 7.85
N TYR A 115 1.98 10.96 6.69
CA TYR A 115 2.35 12.37 6.62
C TYR A 115 1.25 13.27 7.17
N VAL A 116 1.65 14.31 7.89
CA VAL A 116 0.73 15.37 8.31
C VAL A 116 0.18 16.06 7.07
N ARG A 117 1.05 16.28 6.07
CA ARG A 117 0.65 16.85 4.79
C ARG A 117 0.96 15.88 3.68
N PRO A 118 -0.05 15.33 3.00
CA PRO A 118 0.17 14.45 1.86
C PRO A 118 0.98 15.13 0.78
N ARG A 119 1.72 14.33 0.04
CA ARG A 119 2.60 14.79 -1.03
C ARG A 119 1.98 14.50 -2.39
N GLU A 120 2.40 15.25 -3.39
CA GLU A 120 1.91 15.09 -4.76
C GLU A 120 2.74 14.06 -5.51
N LEU A 121 2.13 13.39 -6.49
CA LEU A 121 2.86 12.46 -7.36
C LEU A 121 4.05 13.11 -8.04
N ARG A 122 3.92 14.37 -8.42
CA ARG A 122 5.00 15.10 -9.09
C ARG A 122 6.25 15.21 -8.24
N ASP A 123 6.11 15.18 -6.92
CA ASP A 123 7.25 15.21 -6.00
C ASP A 123 8.11 13.94 -6.13
N PHE A 124 7.54 12.90 -6.73
CA PHE A 124 8.23 11.63 -6.98
C PHE A 124 8.55 11.45 -8.48
N GLY A 125 8.43 12.53 -9.27
CA GLY A 125 8.70 12.47 -10.70
C GLY A 125 7.65 11.75 -11.52
N LYS A 126 6.43 11.62 -10.98
CA LYS A 126 5.36 10.89 -11.66
C LYS A 126 4.19 11.82 -11.99
N THR A 127 3.59 11.59 -13.15
CA THR A 127 2.36 12.31 -13.56
C THR A 127 1.12 11.46 -13.37
N ARG A 128 1.30 10.14 -13.26
CA ARG A 128 0.21 9.18 -13.04
C ARG A 128 0.62 8.21 -11.96
N PRO A 129 -0.33 7.72 -11.16
CA PRO A 129 -0.01 6.68 -10.20
C PRO A 129 0.31 5.37 -10.91
N PRO A 130 1.16 4.52 -10.34
CA PRO A 130 1.37 3.20 -10.89
C PRO A 130 0.08 2.37 -10.79
N GLN A 131 -0.12 1.47 -11.72
CA GLN A 131 -1.25 0.55 -11.66
C GLN A 131 -1.10 -0.43 -10.49
N ASP A 132 0.13 -0.80 -10.18
CA ASP A 132 0.46 -1.68 -9.07
C ASP A 132 1.53 -0.98 -8.22
N TRP A 133 2.77 -1.02 -8.65
CA TRP A 133 3.87 -0.31 -8.01
C TRP A 133 4.92 0.04 -9.06
N CYS A 134 5.80 0.97 -8.74
CA CYS A 134 6.91 1.34 -9.62
C CYS A 134 8.11 1.78 -8.79
N TYR A 135 9.27 1.85 -9.43
CA TYR A 135 10.46 2.42 -8.81
C TYR A 135 10.40 3.93 -8.86
N VAL A 136 10.91 4.56 -7.81
CA VAL A 136 11.09 6.00 -7.75
C VAL A 136 12.46 6.30 -7.16
N ASP A 137 13.05 7.43 -7.55
CA ASP A 137 14.23 7.96 -6.90
C ASP A 137 13.77 9.03 -5.93
N ALA A 138 13.79 8.71 -4.66
CA ALA A 138 13.34 9.62 -3.61
C ALA A 138 14.30 9.57 -2.44
N GLU A 139 14.45 10.69 -1.80
CA GLU A 139 15.34 10.84 -0.65
C GLU A 139 14.62 10.64 0.66
#